data_1e460eb698f665d39615137849c9fb1c
#
_entry.id   1e460eb698f665d39615137849c9fb1c
#
_cell.length_a   1.000
_cell.length_b   1.000
_cell.length_c   1.000
_cell.angle_alpha   90.00
_cell.angle_beta   90.00
_cell.angle_gamma   90.00
#
_symmetry.space_group_name_H-M   'P 1'
#
loop_
_entity.id
_entity.type
_entity.pdbx_description
1 polymer ?
#
loop_
_entity_poly.entity_id
_entity_poly.type
_entity_poly.pdbx_seq_one_letter_code
_entity_poly.pdbx_strand_id
1 'polypeptide(L)'
;ATLNHFQRRVDAVVDGGGEVDLRICVIGGDHVLDQLPELSTLYRQTCCDVEDPRLLGFACQQMLAMVSRKAEEDGNPYDYIAYLEDDIVINDIDFFLKLRNFNYAFGDNYLLMPNRLETMENSGQISRFYIDGDYNPLASEAYRRSGFHQLCLEHLGEMIRFDQPSNLHSGCFFLNRTQAEIYRSSGHAGEVDITFHGPLESAATLGMLKTFQVMKPALENGHFLTVEHAGRNFMNLVNSFSR
;
A
#
# COMPACT_ATOMS: atom_id res chain seq x y z
N ALA A 1 -15.14 -3.65 8.93
CA ALA A 1 -13.89 -3.87 9.70
C ALA A 1 -12.84 -2.83 9.30
N THR A 2 -12.53 -2.68 8.01
CA THR A 2 -11.49 -1.78 7.48
C THR A 2 -11.75 -0.31 7.84
N LEU A 3 -12.98 0.20 7.67
CA LEU A 3 -13.31 1.59 8.02
C LEU A 3 -13.17 1.90 9.51
N ASN A 4 -13.54 0.97 10.40
CA ASN A 4 -13.33 1.15 11.85
C ASN A 4 -11.84 1.17 12.22
N HIS A 5 -11.01 0.49 11.45
CA HIS A 5 -9.56 0.53 11.61
C HIS A 5 -8.99 1.86 11.12
N PHE A 6 -9.47 2.37 9.98
CA PHE A 6 -9.11 3.70 9.50
C PHE A 6 -9.50 4.78 10.52
N GLN A 7 -10.70 4.69 11.12
CA GLN A 7 -11.10 5.59 12.20
C GLN A 7 -10.03 5.67 13.29
N ARG A 8 -9.64 4.54 13.87
CA ARG A 8 -8.65 4.51 14.96
C ARG A 8 -7.29 5.07 14.53
N ARG A 9 -6.93 4.96 13.25
CA ARG A 9 -5.68 5.52 12.74
C ARG A 9 -5.76 7.00 12.47
N VAL A 10 -6.89 7.46 11.93
CA VAL A 10 -7.18 8.88 11.83
C VAL A 10 -7.12 9.51 13.23
N ASP A 11 -7.79 8.93 14.22
CA ASP A 11 -7.76 9.41 15.60
C ASP A 11 -6.33 9.46 16.15
N ALA A 12 -5.52 8.40 15.97
CA ALA A 12 -4.14 8.37 16.44
C ALA A 12 -3.24 9.42 15.77
N VAL A 13 -3.43 9.66 14.46
CA VAL A 13 -2.68 10.71 13.73
C VAL A 13 -3.12 12.09 14.19
N VAL A 14 -4.41 12.32 14.36
CA VAL A 14 -4.98 13.60 14.85
C VAL A 14 -4.53 13.89 16.27
N ASP A 15 -4.56 12.89 17.16
CA ASP A 15 -4.08 13.01 18.54
C ASP A 15 -2.57 13.34 18.59
N GLY A 16 -1.81 12.86 17.60
CA GLY A 16 -0.40 13.20 17.39
C GLY A 16 -0.17 14.57 16.72
N GLY A 17 -1.22 15.35 16.44
CA GLY A 17 -1.16 16.65 15.76
C GLY A 17 -1.02 16.56 14.24
N GLY A 18 -1.29 15.39 13.66
CA GLY A 18 -1.34 15.18 12.21
C GLY A 18 -2.74 15.37 11.64
N GLU A 19 -2.81 15.49 10.31
CA GLU A 19 -4.07 15.56 9.57
C GLU A 19 -4.13 14.42 8.55
N VAL A 20 -5.33 13.86 8.33
CA VAL A 20 -5.59 12.79 7.36
C VAL A 20 -6.68 13.23 6.40
N ASP A 21 -6.39 13.26 5.10
CA ASP A 21 -7.39 13.43 4.03
C ASP A 21 -7.68 12.05 3.41
N LEU A 22 -8.67 11.35 3.95
CA LEU A 22 -9.10 10.06 3.45
C LEU A 22 -10.12 10.24 2.32
N ARG A 23 -9.84 9.64 1.17
CA ARG A 23 -10.72 9.64 0.01
C ARG A 23 -11.05 8.23 -0.41
N ILE A 24 -12.34 7.98 -0.62
CA ILE A 24 -12.84 6.67 -1.06
C ILE A 24 -13.42 6.82 -2.46
N CYS A 25 -12.84 6.10 -3.41
CA CYS A 25 -13.35 5.99 -4.77
C CYS A 25 -14.41 4.91 -4.85
N VAL A 26 -15.53 5.22 -5.45
CA VAL A 26 -16.66 4.30 -5.66
C VAL A 26 -17.15 4.36 -7.09
N ILE A 27 -17.83 3.30 -7.54
CA ILE A 27 -18.52 3.21 -8.82
C ILE A 27 -20.01 3.06 -8.56
N GLY A 28 -20.84 3.80 -9.30
CA GLY A 28 -22.30 3.71 -9.19
C GLY A 28 -22.88 4.48 -8.01
N GLY A 29 -24.20 4.31 -7.79
CA GLY A 29 -24.97 5.06 -6.82
C GLY A 29 -25.29 4.33 -5.52
N ASP A 30 -25.25 2.98 -5.52
CA ASP A 30 -25.57 2.16 -4.35
C ASP A 30 -24.30 1.44 -3.88
N HIS A 31 -23.78 1.81 -2.72
CA HIS A 31 -22.58 1.19 -2.16
C HIS A 31 -22.67 1.05 -0.62
N VAL A 32 -21.81 0.22 -0.06
CA VAL A 32 -21.79 -0.11 1.37
C VAL A 32 -21.65 1.13 2.26
N LEU A 33 -21.02 2.20 1.78
CA LEU A 33 -20.81 3.44 2.55
C LEU A 33 -22.15 4.13 2.89
N ASP A 34 -23.18 4.00 2.07
CA ASP A 34 -24.51 4.55 2.35
C ASP A 34 -25.17 3.92 3.57
N GLN A 35 -24.71 2.72 3.95
CA GLN A 35 -25.16 2.00 5.13
C GLN A 35 -24.39 2.38 6.40
N LEU A 36 -23.39 3.26 6.29
CA LEU A 36 -22.47 3.68 7.37
C LEU A 36 -22.42 5.21 7.49
N PRO A 37 -23.59 5.90 7.65
CA PRO A 37 -23.64 7.35 7.67
C PRO A 37 -22.83 7.98 8.81
N GLU A 38 -22.62 7.24 9.91
CA GLU A 38 -21.82 7.68 11.05
C GLU A 38 -20.34 7.88 10.71
N LEU A 39 -19.85 7.25 9.64
CA LEU A 39 -18.46 7.37 9.19
C LEU A 39 -18.27 8.46 8.12
N SER A 40 -19.34 9.10 7.67
CA SER A 40 -19.31 10.06 6.54
C SER A 40 -18.46 11.30 6.78
N THR A 41 -18.16 11.62 8.04
CA THR A 41 -17.28 12.75 8.40
C THR A 41 -15.79 12.42 8.30
N LEU A 42 -15.43 11.12 8.18
CA LEU A 42 -14.06 10.67 8.17
C LEU A 42 -13.41 10.63 6.80
N TYR A 43 -14.21 10.64 5.75
CA TYR A 43 -13.74 10.49 4.38
C TYR A 43 -14.48 11.41 3.41
N ARG A 44 -13.85 11.65 2.29
CA ARG A 44 -14.49 12.27 1.12
C ARG A 44 -14.73 11.19 0.08
N GLN A 45 -15.99 11.04 -0.33
CA GLN A 45 -16.35 10.09 -1.37
C GLN A 45 -16.17 10.73 -2.74
N THR A 46 -15.61 9.98 -3.67
CA THR A 46 -15.49 10.35 -5.08
C THR A 46 -16.11 9.25 -5.93
N CYS A 47 -17.18 9.61 -6.67
CA CYS A 47 -17.74 8.70 -7.66
C CYS A 47 -16.88 8.76 -8.92
N CYS A 48 -16.38 7.61 -9.34
CA CYS A 48 -15.55 7.46 -10.54
C CYS A 48 -16.39 6.85 -11.66
N ASP A 49 -16.29 7.47 -12.83
CA ASP A 49 -16.91 6.96 -14.05
C ASP A 49 -15.88 6.09 -14.79
N VAL A 50 -15.94 4.79 -14.56
CA VAL A 50 -15.10 3.80 -15.24
C VAL A 50 -15.98 2.70 -15.83
N GLU A 51 -15.74 2.35 -17.09
CA GLU A 51 -16.53 1.33 -17.80
C GLU A 51 -16.29 -0.08 -17.18
N ASP A 52 -15.06 -0.40 -16.83
CA ASP A 52 -14.69 -1.67 -16.20
C ASP A 52 -14.37 -1.43 -14.72
N PRO A 53 -15.15 -1.97 -13.77
CA PRO A 53 -14.92 -1.81 -12.34
C PRO A 53 -13.51 -2.22 -11.88
N ARG A 54 -12.86 -3.15 -12.57
CA ARG A 54 -11.50 -3.59 -12.27
C ARG A 54 -10.45 -2.51 -12.49
N LEU A 55 -10.79 -1.45 -13.23
CA LEU A 55 -9.90 -0.31 -13.50
C LEU A 55 -10.06 0.83 -12.47
N LEU A 56 -10.93 0.67 -11.47
CA LEU A 56 -11.14 1.70 -10.43
C LEU A 56 -9.84 2.15 -9.76
N GLY A 57 -8.91 1.22 -9.52
CA GLY A 57 -7.61 1.52 -8.91
C GLY A 57 -6.80 2.56 -9.68
N PHE A 58 -6.85 2.55 -11.01
CA PHE A 58 -6.18 3.56 -11.84
C PHE A 58 -6.85 4.94 -11.73
N ALA A 59 -8.19 4.99 -11.67
CA ALA A 59 -8.91 6.23 -11.42
C ALA A 59 -8.58 6.81 -10.03
N CYS A 60 -8.44 5.96 -9.01
CA CYS A 60 -7.96 6.37 -7.69
C CYS A 60 -6.58 7.01 -7.74
N GLN A 61 -5.64 6.45 -8.51
CA GLN A 61 -4.30 7.01 -8.66
C GLN A 61 -4.30 8.34 -9.42
N GLN A 62 -5.12 8.47 -10.46
CA GLN A 62 -5.28 9.75 -11.18
C GLN A 62 -5.81 10.83 -10.23
N MET A 63 -6.82 10.50 -9.41
CA MET A 63 -7.33 11.38 -8.37
C MET A 63 -6.24 11.74 -7.35
N LEU A 64 -5.48 10.76 -6.86
CA LEU A 64 -4.40 10.96 -5.90
C LEU A 64 -3.35 11.93 -6.45
N ALA A 65 -2.93 11.75 -7.71
CA ALA A 65 -1.99 12.64 -8.38
C ALA A 65 -2.54 14.07 -8.54
N MET A 66 -3.82 14.21 -8.90
CA MET A 66 -4.48 15.52 -9.04
C MET A 66 -4.57 16.23 -7.68
N VAL A 67 -5.01 15.53 -6.64
CA VAL A 67 -5.20 16.10 -5.30
C VAL A 67 -3.88 16.52 -4.68
N SER A 68 -2.84 15.68 -4.81
CA SER A 68 -1.53 16.01 -4.26
C SER A 68 -0.89 17.23 -4.97
N ARG A 69 -1.06 17.35 -6.29
CA ARG A 69 -0.63 18.53 -7.04
C ARG A 69 -1.35 19.79 -6.57
N LYS A 70 -2.67 19.72 -6.43
CA LYS A 70 -3.48 20.83 -5.96
C LYS A 70 -3.05 21.30 -4.55
N ALA A 71 -2.78 20.37 -3.64
CA ALA A 71 -2.29 20.70 -2.30
C ALA A 71 -0.95 21.43 -2.33
N GLU A 72 -0.04 21.06 -3.24
CA GLU A 72 1.24 21.78 -3.44
C GLU A 72 1.03 23.19 -3.99
N GLU A 73 0.17 23.35 -5.01
CA GLU A 73 -0.18 24.64 -5.59
C GLU A 73 -0.81 25.59 -4.55
N ASP A 74 -1.60 25.04 -3.64
CA ASP A 74 -2.25 25.79 -2.55
C ASP A 74 -1.29 26.07 -1.36
N GLY A 75 -0.04 25.60 -1.41
CA GLY A 75 0.98 25.81 -0.39
C GLY A 75 0.81 24.93 0.86
N ASN A 76 -0.03 23.89 0.78
CA ASN A 76 -0.26 22.93 1.87
C ASN A 76 -0.02 21.48 1.40
N PRO A 77 1.22 21.12 1.05
CA PRO A 77 1.54 19.79 0.53
C PRO A 77 1.40 18.70 1.59
N TYR A 78 1.03 17.50 1.16
CA TYR A 78 1.05 16.33 2.02
C TYR A 78 2.47 15.86 2.31
N ASP A 79 2.73 15.40 3.54
CA ASP A 79 3.98 14.71 3.90
C ASP A 79 4.06 13.33 3.26
N TYR A 80 2.93 12.64 3.20
CA TYR A 80 2.77 11.35 2.51
C TYR A 80 1.47 11.33 1.71
N ILE A 81 1.51 10.67 0.56
CA ILE A 81 0.32 10.23 -0.17
C ILE A 81 0.31 8.71 -0.25
N ALA A 82 -0.87 8.12 -0.21
CA ALA A 82 -1.02 6.68 -0.21
C ALA A 82 -2.17 6.21 -1.10
N TYR A 83 -1.98 5.06 -1.73
CA TYR A 83 -3.01 4.24 -2.35
C TYR A 83 -3.17 2.97 -1.55
N LEU A 84 -4.41 2.58 -1.25
CA LEU A 84 -4.71 1.33 -0.55
C LEU A 84 -5.92 0.65 -1.21
N GLU A 85 -5.86 -0.67 -1.35
CA GLU A 85 -7.03 -1.50 -1.61
C GLU A 85 -7.94 -1.51 -0.37
N ASP A 86 -9.23 -1.74 -0.54
CA ASP A 86 -10.25 -1.58 0.50
C ASP A 86 -10.19 -2.64 1.61
N ASP A 87 -9.40 -3.67 1.42
CA ASP A 87 -9.14 -4.74 2.39
C ASP A 87 -7.75 -4.66 3.06
N ILE A 88 -7.03 -3.57 2.83
CA ILE A 88 -5.72 -3.33 3.48
C ILE A 88 -5.89 -2.56 4.79
N VAL A 89 -5.27 -3.06 5.84
CA VAL A 89 -5.32 -2.48 7.19
C VAL A 89 -3.91 -2.24 7.72
N ILE A 90 -3.66 -1.01 8.19
CA ILE A 90 -2.41 -0.61 8.82
C ILE A 90 -2.58 -0.75 10.33
N ASN A 91 -1.92 -1.73 10.95
CA ASN A 91 -1.95 -1.95 12.41
C ASN A 91 -0.72 -1.41 13.14
N ASP A 92 0.34 -1.10 12.40
CA ASP A 92 1.61 -0.64 12.96
C ASP A 92 1.55 0.86 13.31
N ILE A 93 1.75 1.20 14.58
CA ILE A 93 1.73 2.59 15.04
C ILE A 93 2.93 3.39 14.51
N ASP A 94 4.06 2.73 14.31
CA ASP A 94 5.31 3.34 13.85
C ASP A 94 5.46 3.27 12.31
N PHE A 95 4.41 2.89 11.60
CA PHE A 95 4.46 2.63 10.16
C PHE A 95 5.13 3.76 9.38
N PHE A 96 4.66 4.99 9.53
CA PHE A 96 5.22 6.15 8.83
C PHE A 96 6.61 6.53 9.32
N LEU A 97 6.93 6.30 10.60
CA LEU A 97 8.28 6.49 11.13
C LEU A 97 9.27 5.53 10.45
N LYS A 98 8.90 4.29 10.27
CA LYS A 98 9.71 3.27 9.58
C LYS A 98 9.93 3.62 8.11
N LEU A 99 8.89 4.06 7.40
CA LEU A 99 9.02 4.58 6.03
C LEU A 99 9.99 5.76 5.95
N ARG A 100 9.85 6.72 6.86
CA ARG A 100 10.73 7.89 6.92
C ARG A 100 12.19 7.51 7.18
N ASN A 101 12.44 6.60 8.11
CA ASN A 101 13.78 6.13 8.41
C ASN A 101 14.41 5.40 7.21
N PHE A 102 13.64 4.61 6.50
CA PHE A 102 14.08 3.95 5.27
C PHE A 102 14.45 4.99 4.19
N ASN A 103 13.58 5.96 3.91
CA ASN A 103 13.86 7.00 2.92
C ASN A 103 15.07 7.85 3.30
N TYR A 104 15.25 8.17 4.58
CA TYR A 104 16.41 8.90 5.08
C TYR A 104 17.72 8.13 4.84
N ALA A 105 17.70 6.82 5.04
CA ALA A 105 18.88 5.97 4.88
C ALA A 105 19.26 5.70 3.43
N PHE A 106 18.26 5.52 2.53
CA PHE A 106 18.50 5.00 1.17
C PHE A 106 18.09 5.96 0.05
N GLY A 107 17.37 7.04 0.40
CA GLY A 107 16.92 8.05 -0.58
C GLY A 107 15.64 7.67 -1.31
N ASP A 108 15.14 8.61 -2.09
CA ASP A 108 13.79 8.57 -2.66
C ASP A 108 13.66 7.76 -3.95
N ASN A 109 14.75 7.25 -4.50
CA ASN A 109 14.71 6.32 -5.63
C ASN A 109 14.30 4.90 -5.22
N TYR A 110 14.40 4.59 -3.92
CA TYR A 110 13.92 3.33 -3.35
C TYR A 110 12.54 3.52 -2.77
N LEU A 111 11.64 2.57 -3.03
CA LEU A 111 10.31 2.54 -2.44
C LEU A 111 10.19 1.32 -1.52
N LEU A 112 9.94 1.54 -0.25
CA LEU A 112 9.66 0.47 0.69
C LEU A 112 8.17 0.14 0.67
N MET A 113 7.84 -1.09 0.28
CA MET A 113 6.48 -1.64 0.35
C MET A 113 6.36 -2.63 1.51
N PRO A 114 5.22 -2.69 2.19
CA PRO A 114 5.02 -3.60 3.32
C PRO A 114 4.86 -5.05 2.87
N ASN A 115 5.19 -5.99 3.75
CA ASN A 115 4.74 -7.36 3.63
C ASN A 115 3.27 -7.47 4.05
N ARG A 116 2.48 -8.27 3.32
CA ARG A 116 1.08 -8.54 3.68
C ARG A 116 1.00 -9.77 4.57
N LEU A 117 0.11 -9.68 5.54
CA LEU A 117 -0.22 -10.82 6.40
C LEU A 117 -1.73 -11.00 6.53
N GLU A 118 -2.17 -12.21 6.77
CA GLU A 118 -3.53 -12.53 7.23
C GLU A 118 -3.47 -13.03 8.67
N THR A 119 -4.47 -12.63 9.46
CA THR A 119 -4.59 -13.02 10.87
C THR A 119 -5.72 -14.01 11.04
N MET A 120 -5.43 -15.12 11.72
CA MET A 120 -6.41 -16.11 12.11
C MET A 120 -6.49 -16.20 13.63
N GLU A 121 -7.70 -16.08 14.15
CA GLU A 121 -7.99 -16.41 15.53
C GLU A 121 -8.65 -17.79 15.62
N ASN A 122 -8.04 -18.69 16.36
CA ASN A 122 -8.55 -20.02 16.60
C ASN A 122 -8.41 -20.37 18.08
N SER A 123 -9.52 -20.59 18.77
CA SER A 123 -9.57 -21.02 20.18
C SER A 123 -8.76 -20.11 21.13
N GLY A 124 -8.77 -18.78 20.88
CA GLY A 124 -8.02 -17.80 21.67
C GLY A 124 -6.55 -17.70 21.32
N GLN A 125 -6.09 -18.40 20.31
CA GLN A 125 -4.75 -18.27 19.73
C GLN A 125 -4.81 -17.42 18.47
N ILE A 126 -3.95 -16.41 18.38
CA ILE A 126 -3.79 -15.56 17.18
C ILE A 126 -2.57 -16.05 16.41
N SER A 127 -2.78 -16.43 15.17
CA SER A 127 -1.73 -16.79 14.23
C SER A 127 -1.68 -15.79 13.08
N ARG A 128 -0.47 -15.39 12.67
CA ARG A 128 -0.24 -14.49 11.55
C ARG A 128 0.55 -15.20 10.46
N PHE A 129 0.11 -15.06 9.23
CA PHE A 129 0.71 -15.72 8.08
C PHE A 129 1.06 -14.68 7.03
N TYR A 130 2.31 -14.67 6.56
CA TYR A 130 2.69 -13.89 5.40
C TYR A 130 2.07 -14.50 4.14
N ILE A 131 1.42 -13.68 3.34
CA ILE A 131 0.71 -14.11 2.13
C ILE A 131 1.42 -13.73 0.83
N ASP A 132 2.53 -13.02 0.92
CA ASP A 132 3.35 -12.61 -0.22
C ASP A 132 4.36 -13.71 -0.62
N GLY A 133 3.90 -14.97 -0.65
CA GLY A 133 4.71 -16.09 -1.07
C GLY A 133 5.24 -15.96 -2.51
N ASP A 134 6.03 -16.95 -2.94
CA ASP A 134 6.59 -16.99 -4.29
C ASP A 134 5.48 -17.05 -5.36
N TYR A 135 5.14 -15.89 -5.84
CA TYR A 135 4.28 -15.74 -7.01
C TYR A 135 5.13 -15.98 -8.27
N ASN A 136 4.50 -16.18 -9.42
CA ASN A 136 5.19 -16.38 -10.68
C ASN A 136 6.38 -15.42 -10.83
N PRO A 137 7.63 -15.86 -10.63
CA PRO A 137 8.81 -14.98 -10.61
C PRO A 137 8.99 -14.23 -11.92
N LEU A 138 8.46 -14.75 -13.02
CA LEU A 138 8.56 -14.14 -14.36
C LEU A 138 7.86 -12.78 -14.42
N ALA A 139 6.78 -12.57 -13.68
CA ALA A 139 6.06 -11.30 -13.72
C ALA A 139 6.85 -10.14 -13.08
N SER A 140 7.67 -10.43 -12.08
CA SER A 140 8.49 -9.41 -11.38
C SER A 140 9.90 -9.31 -11.97
N GLU A 141 10.37 -10.31 -12.73
CA GLU A 141 11.76 -10.40 -13.17
C GLU A 141 12.17 -9.23 -14.08
N ALA A 142 11.25 -8.78 -14.94
CA ALA A 142 11.48 -7.62 -15.80
C ALA A 142 11.74 -6.31 -15.04
N TYR A 143 11.29 -6.23 -13.78
CA TYR A 143 11.42 -5.07 -12.91
C TYR A 143 12.50 -5.22 -11.85
N ARG A 144 13.12 -6.41 -11.76
CA ARG A 144 14.28 -6.63 -10.90
C ARG A 144 15.52 -6.04 -11.55
N ARG A 145 16.20 -5.16 -10.85
CA ARG A 145 17.48 -4.62 -11.35
C ARG A 145 18.59 -5.63 -11.11
N SER A 146 19.31 -6.01 -12.18
CA SER A 146 20.52 -6.81 -12.07
C SER A 146 21.59 -6.06 -11.25
N GLY A 147 22.31 -6.77 -10.38
CA GLY A 147 23.35 -6.19 -9.53
C GLY A 147 22.84 -5.54 -8.23
N PHE A 148 21.64 -5.92 -7.83
CA PHE A 148 21.06 -5.46 -6.57
C PHE A 148 21.91 -5.92 -5.36
N HIS A 149 22.26 -4.98 -4.52
CA HIS A 149 22.83 -5.26 -3.20
C HIS A 149 21.72 -5.18 -2.15
N GLN A 150 21.67 -6.17 -1.27
CA GLN A 150 20.78 -6.17 -0.12
C GLN A 150 20.99 -4.87 0.68
N LEU A 151 19.90 -4.15 0.97
CA LEU A 151 19.96 -2.97 1.83
C LEU A 151 19.84 -3.42 3.29
N CYS A 152 20.57 -2.75 4.17
CA CYS A 152 20.52 -3.01 5.61
C CYS A 152 20.41 -1.70 6.38
N LEU A 153 19.52 -1.66 7.36
CA LEU A 153 19.28 -0.51 8.24
C LEU A 153 19.32 -0.99 9.70
N GLU A 154 20.08 -0.32 10.53
CA GLU A 154 19.94 -0.53 11.98
C GLU A 154 18.72 0.24 12.50
N HIS A 155 17.82 -0.47 13.17
CA HIS A 155 16.62 0.09 13.77
C HIS A 155 16.42 -0.49 15.18
N LEU A 156 16.45 0.37 16.20
CA LEU A 156 16.31 -0.01 17.61
C LEU A 156 17.26 -1.15 18.07
N GLY A 157 18.47 -1.18 17.52
CA GLY A 157 19.47 -2.19 17.85
C GLY A 157 19.36 -3.49 17.04
N GLU A 158 18.40 -3.58 16.13
CA GLU A 158 18.26 -4.71 15.20
C GLU A 158 18.71 -4.32 13.79
N MET A 159 19.37 -5.25 13.09
CA MET A 159 19.74 -5.09 11.69
C MET A 159 18.59 -5.54 10.80
N ILE A 160 17.91 -4.61 10.19
CA ILE A 160 16.80 -4.87 9.27
C ILE A 160 17.35 -4.97 7.85
N ARG A 161 17.03 -6.07 7.18
CA ARG A 161 17.39 -6.32 5.79
C ARG A 161 16.20 -6.10 4.88
N PHE A 162 16.46 -5.58 3.68
CA PHE A 162 15.47 -5.34 2.65
C PHE A 162 15.90 -6.01 1.37
N ASP A 163 14.96 -6.69 0.73
CA ASP A 163 15.16 -7.45 -0.49
C ASP A 163 14.18 -7.04 -1.59
N GLN A 164 14.45 -7.50 -2.80
CA GLN A 164 13.49 -7.53 -3.90
C GLN A 164 12.91 -8.96 -4.01
N PRO A 165 11.80 -9.28 -3.32
CA PRO A 165 11.19 -10.61 -3.40
C PRO A 165 10.60 -10.88 -4.78
N SER A 166 10.23 -12.14 -5.03
CA SER A 166 9.53 -12.54 -6.26
C SER A 166 8.15 -11.88 -6.38
N ASN A 167 7.46 -11.67 -5.26
CA ASN A 167 6.19 -10.96 -5.19
C ASN A 167 6.38 -9.55 -4.62
N LEU A 168 6.34 -8.56 -5.50
CA LEU A 168 6.46 -7.14 -5.15
C LEU A 168 5.10 -6.46 -4.88
N HIS A 169 3.99 -7.15 -5.08
CA HIS A 169 2.65 -6.62 -4.80
C HIS A 169 2.38 -6.53 -3.30
N SER A 170 1.71 -5.46 -2.87
CA SER A 170 1.34 -5.22 -1.46
C SER A 170 -0.09 -4.70 -1.28
N GLY A 171 -0.88 -4.55 -2.37
CA GLY A 171 -2.21 -3.95 -2.30
C GLY A 171 -2.23 -2.47 -1.90
N CYS A 172 -1.05 -1.88 -1.73
CA CYS A 172 -0.89 -0.48 -1.31
C CYS A 172 0.49 0.04 -1.64
N PHE A 173 0.63 1.37 -1.67
CA PHE A 173 1.92 2.05 -1.66
C PHE A 173 1.82 3.40 -0.91
N PHE A 174 2.96 3.88 -0.44
CA PHE A 174 3.10 5.11 0.34
C PHE A 174 4.28 5.91 -0.20
N LEU A 175 4.02 7.13 -0.65
CA LEU A 175 5.04 7.99 -1.22
C LEU A 175 5.22 9.23 -0.33
N ASN A 176 6.44 9.54 0.05
CA ASN A 176 6.72 10.83 0.63
C ASN A 176 6.61 11.93 -0.44
N ARG A 177 6.73 13.19 -0.06
CA ARG A 177 6.57 14.34 -0.95
C ARG A 177 7.47 14.26 -2.19
N THR A 178 8.76 13.97 -2.02
CA THR A 178 9.73 13.85 -3.13
C THR A 178 9.37 12.69 -4.05
N GLN A 179 9.04 11.53 -3.48
CA GLN A 179 8.61 10.37 -4.26
C GLN A 179 7.32 10.64 -5.02
N ALA A 180 6.37 11.36 -4.43
CA ALA A 180 5.12 11.76 -5.09
C ALA A 180 5.40 12.63 -6.34
N GLU A 181 6.36 13.56 -6.26
CA GLU A 181 6.79 14.37 -7.39
C GLU A 181 7.47 13.52 -8.47
N ILE A 182 8.40 12.64 -8.08
CA ILE A 182 9.05 11.70 -9.00
C ILE A 182 7.99 10.86 -9.73
N TYR A 183 7.03 10.31 -9.00
CA TYR A 183 5.98 9.48 -9.58
C TYR A 183 5.09 10.26 -10.56
N ARG A 184 4.62 11.45 -10.20
CA ARG A 184 3.85 12.31 -11.10
C ARG A 184 4.62 12.68 -12.38
N SER A 185 5.93 12.91 -12.24
CA SER A 185 6.81 13.29 -13.36
C SER A 185 7.20 12.12 -14.25
N SER A 186 7.07 10.88 -13.78
CA SER A 186 7.44 9.66 -14.53
C SER A 186 6.53 9.35 -15.71
N GLY A 187 5.30 9.91 -15.72
CA GLY A 187 4.26 9.58 -16.68
C GLY A 187 3.47 8.32 -16.35
N HIS A 188 3.82 7.62 -15.25
CA HIS A 188 3.15 6.37 -14.84
C HIS A 188 2.06 6.56 -13.80
N ALA A 189 1.86 7.78 -13.31
CA ALA A 189 0.83 8.09 -12.33
C ALA A 189 -0.59 7.97 -12.92
N GLY A 190 -1.28 6.88 -12.59
CA GLY A 190 -2.61 6.56 -13.11
C GLY A 190 -2.63 6.10 -14.57
N GLU A 191 -1.47 5.73 -15.15
CA GLU A 191 -1.39 5.04 -16.44
C GLU A 191 -2.13 3.71 -16.35
N VAL A 192 -3.08 3.48 -17.27
CA VAL A 192 -3.80 2.21 -17.34
C VAL A 192 -2.94 1.19 -18.07
N ASP A 193 -2.26 0.36 -17.30
CA ASP A 193 -1.47 -0.77 -17.78
C ASP A 193 -1.75 -1.98 -16.89
N ILE A 194 -2.29 -3.04 -17.49
CA ILE A 194 -2.74 -4.25 -16.79
C ILE A 194 -1.79 -5.43 -16.97
N THR A 195 -0.56 -5.18 -17.35
CA THR A 195 0.41 -6.23 -17.73
C THR A 195 1.06 -6.94 -16.54
N PHE A 196 0.86 -6.45 -15.31
CA PHE A 196 1.33 -7.10 -14.10
C PHE A 196 0.20 -7.91 -13.46
N HIS A 197 0.14 -9.21 -13.70
CA HIS A 197 -0.86 -10.19 -13.25
C HIS A 197 -2.30 -9.88 -13.67
N GLY A 198 -2.85 -8.76 -13.32
CA GLY A 198 -4.21 -8.35 -13.61
C GLY A 198 -4.45 -6.87 -13.30
N PRO A 199 -5.67 -6.37 -13.55
CA PRO A 199 -5.97 -4.96 -13.35
C PRO A 199 -5.75 -4.47 -11.91
N LEU A 200 -6.15 -5.27 -10.90
CA LEU A 200 -6.07 -4.89 -9.49
C LEU A 200 -4.61 -4.82 -9.04
N GLU A 201 -3.85 -5.90 -9.25
CA GLU A 201 -2.43 -5.96 -8.89
C GLU A 201 -1.62 -4.93 -9.66
N SER A 202 -1.95 -4.69 -10.93
CA SER A 202 -1.29 -3.68 -11.75
C SER A 202 -1.52 -2.28 -11.20
N ALA A 203 -2.75 -1.95 -10.82
CA ALA A 203 -3.07 -0.66 -10.24
C ALA A 203 -2.27 -0.40 -8.96
N ALA A 204 -2.17 -1.39 -8.05
CA ALA A 204 -1.45 -1.21 -6.79
C ALA A 204 0.08 -1.22 -6.91
N THR A 205 0.65 -1.68 -8.06
CA THR A 205 2.07 -2.07 -8.08
C THR A 205 2.82 -1.59 -9.32
N LEU A 206 2.25 -1.70 -10.52
CA LEU A 206 3.02 -1.58 -11.76
C LEU A 206 3.64 -0.19 -11.95
N GLY A 207 2.91 0.88 -11.67
CA GLY A 207 3.42 2.24 -11.73
C GLY A 207 4.60 2.46 -10.78
N MET A 208 4.58 1.81 -9.61
CA MET A 208 5.68 1.84 -8.65
C MET A 208 6.92 1.13 -9.17
N LEU A 209 6.74 -0.07 -9.77
CA LEU A 209 7.84 -0.86 -10.35
C LEU A 209 8.52 -0.15 -11.53
N LYS A 210 7.74 0.56 -12.33
CA LYS A 210 8.25 1.35 -13.46
C LYS A 210 9.03 2.59 -13.00
N THR A 211 8.72 3.13 -11.83
CA THR A 211 9.26 4.40 -11.34
C THR A 211 10.41 4.20 -10.35
N PHE A 212 10.27 3.29 -9.40
CA PHE A 212 11.18 3.12 -8.27
C PHE A 212 11.86 1.75 -8.25
N GLN A 213 12.93 1.66 -7.47
CA GLN A 213 13.45 0.39 -7.03
C GLN A 213 12.66 -0.05 -5.79
N VAL A 214 11.70 -0.95 -6.01
CA VAL A 214 10.80 -1.43 -4.95
C VAL A 214 11.53 -2.45 -4.08
N MET A 215 11.38 -2.29 -2.77
CA MET A 215 11.97 -3.09 -1.72
C MET A 215 10.90 -3.56 -0.75
N LYS A 216 11.09 -4.73 -0.13
CA LYS A 216 10.33 -5.18 1.03
C LYS A 216 11.27 -5.58 2.16
N PRO A 217 10.83 -5.56 3.44
CA PRO A 217 11.59 -6.23 4.49
C PRO A 217 11.79 -7.70 4.13
N ALA A 218 13.03 -8.20 4.25
CA ALA A 218 13.35 -9.61 4.06
C ALA A 218 12.53 -10.48 5.01
N LEU A 219 12.29 -11.76 4.69
CA LEU A 219 11.41 -12.62 5.49
C LEU A 219 11.85 -12.75 6.95
N GLU A 220 13.15 -12.78 7.22
CA GLU A 220 13.69 -12.79 8.58
C GLU A 220 13.32 -11.54 9.39
N ASN A 221 13.12 -10.41 8.72
CA ASN A 221 12.67 -9.14 9.29
C ASN A 221 11.26 -8.76 8.82
N GLY A 222 10.47 -9.72 8.35
CA GLY A 222 9.18 -9.48 7.70
C GLY A 222 8.22 -8.63 8.53
N HIS A 223 8.33 -8.71 9.86
CA HIS A 223 7.53 -7.94 10.81
C HIS A 223 7.88 -6.44 10.87
N PHE A 224 9.00 -6.02 10.29
CA PHE A 224 9.45 -4.62 10.35
C PHE A 224 8.41 -3.66 9.76
N LEU A 225 7.84 -4.00 8.60
CA LEU A 225 6.78 -3.19 7.98
C LEU A 225 5.73 -4.12 7.40
N THR A 226 4.55 -4.12 7.98
CA THR A 226 3.45 -5.01 7.59
C THR A 226 2.14 -4.27 7.43
N VAL A 227 1.31 -4.79 6.54
CA VAL A 227 -0.12 -4.49 6.47
C VAL A 227 -0.91 -5.79 6.60
N GLU A 228 -2.11 -5.69 7.15
CA GLU A 228 -3.02 -6.82 7.23
C GLU A 228 -3.98 -6.79 6.05
N HIS A 229 -4.11 -7.92 5.37
CA HIS A 229 -5.15 -8.17 4.40
C HIS A 229 -6.38 -8.67 5.14
N ALA A 230 -7.47 -7.91 5.14
CA ALA A 230 -8.67 -8.18 5.95
C ALA A 230 -9.46 -9.42 5.48
N GLY A 231 -9.14 -9.97 4.34
CA GLY A 231 -9.65 -11.23 3.82
C GLY A 231 -9.04 -12.46 4.53
N ARG A 232 -9.56 -13.64 4.22
CA ARG A 232 -8.98 -14.94 4.61
C ARG A 232 -8.77 -15.84 3.40
N ASN A 233 -8.72 -15.25 2.21
CA ASN A 233 -8.76 -15.97 0.95
C ASN A 233 -7.47 -16.76 0.71
N PHE A 234 -6.33 -16.19 1.07
CA PHE A 234 -5.03 -16.83 0.85
C PHE A 234 -4.75 -17.94 1.86
N MET A 235 -5.14 -17.79 3.13
CA MET A 235 -5.04 -18.87 4.11
C MET A 235 -5.90 -20.08 3.74
N ASN A 236 -7.07 -19.85 3.17
CA ASN A 236 -7.93 -20.93 2.71
C ASN A 236 -7.29 -21.69 1.53
N LEU A 237 -6.53 -21.01 0.68
CA LEU A 237 -5.77 -21.63 -0.40
C LEU A 237 -4.65 -22.52 0.15
N VAL A 238 -3.84 -22.03 1.09
CA VAL A 238 -2.76 -22.81 1.72
C VAL A 238 -3.32 -24.06 2.40
N ASN A 239 -4.43 -23.95 3.14
CA ASN A 239 -5.09 -25.10 3.78
C ASN A 239 -5.69 -26.10 2.77
N SER A 240 -6.00 -25.69 1.55
CA SER A 240 -6.50 -26.59 0.50
C SER A 240 -5.39 -27.43 -0.16
N PHE A 241 -4.15 -26.96 -0.13
CA PHE A 241 -2.98 -27.69 -0.65
C PHE A 241 -2.32 -28.62 0.38
N SER A 242 -2.70 -28.52 1.66
CA SER A 242 -2.18 -29.36 2.75
C SER A 242 -3.10 -30.57 3.09
N ARG A 243 -4.04 -30.88 2.24
CA ARG A 243 -4.89 -32.09 2.26
C ARG A 243 -4.58 -32.95 1.01
#